data_0df66c810841640dfa93ee00741b433f
#
_entry.id   0df66c810841640dfa93ee00741b433f
#
_cell.length_a   1.000
_cell.length_b   1.000
_cell.length_c   1.000
_cell.angle_alpha   90.00
_cell.angle_beta   90.00
_cell.angle_gamma   90.00
#
_symmetry.space_group_name_H-M   'P 1'
#
loop_
_entity.id
_entity.type
_entity.pdbx_description
1 polymer ?
#
loop_
_entity_poly.entity_id
_entity_poly.type
_entity_poly.pdbx_seq_one_letter_code
_entity_poly.pdbx_strand_id
1 'polypeptide(L)'
;MKKLVFKAMILAFVVIGSISTIGCKKEDGVVTPVTLDETNQQLVDALFSVSNLDLTGYNDSEVYVMNSNDDLWQLVGDMNIIIPEVDFEKYSIVWGYVVVPHTGYVLSSMELSVSNGNYTMNVEIFKGETGFQAITNRVFWGVYPKIEEPISLNVSYIYVIE
;
A
#
# COMPACT_ATOMS: atom_id res chain seq x y z
N MET A 1 -4.78 -37.31 -73.32
CA MET A 1 -5.10 -37.29 -71.89
C MET A 1 -3.97 -36.59 -71.16
N LYS A 2 -4.18 -35.30 -70.81
CA LYS A 2 -3.16 -34.48 -70.14
C LYS A 2 -3.40 -34.54 -68.63
N LYS A 3 -2.43 -35.08 -67.87
CA LYS A 3 -2.45 -35.10 -66.40
C LYS A 3 -2.06 -33.73 -65.89
N LEU A 4 -2.98 -33.07 -65.24
CA LEU A 4 -2.75 -31.83 -64.54
C LEU A 4 -2.11 -32.15 -63.17
N VAL A 5 -0.86 -31.73 -62.96
CA VAL A 5 -0.17 -31.88 -61.66
C VAL A 5 -0.45 -30.60 -60.87
N PHE A 6 -1.28 -30.70 -59.85
CA PHE A 6 -1.52 -29.60 -58.88
C PHE A 6 -0.32 -29.57 -57.91
N LYS A 7 0.50 -28.56 -58.04
CA LYS A 7 1.51 -28.23 -57.01
C LYS A 7 0.83 -27.47 -55.88
N ALA A 8 0.59 -28.12 -54.78
CA ALA A 8 0.15 -27.47 -53.55
C ALA A 8 1.36 -26.69 -52.96
N MET A 9 1.28 -25.39 -53.01
CA MET A 9 2.24 -24.45 -52.38
C MET A 9 1.83 -24.27 -50.93
N ILE A 10 2.50 -24.97 -50.02
CA ILE A 10 2.31 -24.77 -48.58
C ILE A 10 2.98 -23.47 -48.20
N LEU A 11 2.18 -22.42 -47.96
CA LEU A 11 2.65 -21.15 -47.41
C LEU A 11 2.75 -21.31 -45.90
N ALA A 12 3.96 -21.54 -45.40
CA ALA A 12 4.21 -21.54 -43.97
C ALA A 12 4.20 -20.08 -43.47
N PHE A 13 3.09 -19.68 -42.83
CA PHE A 13 3.07 -18.46 -42.07
C PHE A 13 3.88 -18.64 -40.78
N VAL A 14 5.10 -18.16 -40.77
CA VAL A 14 5.87 -17.95 -39.55
C VAL A 14 5.26 -16.75 -38.83
N VAL A 15 4.36 -17.00 -37.88
CA VAL A 15 3.93 -15.99 -36.94
C VAL A 15 5.07 -15.77 -35.96
N ILE A 16 5.90 -14.77 -36.23
CA ILE A 16 6.83 -14.24 -35.26
C ILE A 16 5.98 -13.52 -34.21
N GLY A 17 5.61 -14.26 -33.16
CA GLY A 17 5.03 -13.68 -31.96
C GLY A 17 6.06 -12.75 -31.33
N SER A 18 5.94 -11.46 -31.61
CA SER A 18 6.59 -10.45 -30.83
C SER A 18 6.07 -10.58 -29.41
N ILE A 19 6.84 -11.21 -28.54
CA ILE A 19 6.64 -11.12 -27.10
C ILE A 19 7.03 -9.68 -26.77
N SER A 20 6.06 -8.78 -26.90
CA SER A 20 6.14 -7.47 -26.25
C SER A 20 6.22 -7.77 -24.75
N THR A 21 7.39 -7.70 -24.18
CA THR A 21 7.54 -7.47 -22.75
C THR A 21 6.89 -6.11 -22.52
N ILE A 22 5.58 -6.13 -22.20
CA ILE A 22 4.89 -4.99 -21.65
C ILE A 22 5.52 -4.85 -20.25
N GLY A 23 6.63 -4.16 -20.18
CA GLY A 23 7.04 -3.53 -18.94
C GLY A 23 5.87 -2.62 -18.59
N CYS A 24 5.09 -3.01 -17.57
CA CYS A 24 4.11 -2.12 -16.98
C CYS A 24 4.88 -0.88 -16.53
N LYS A 25 4.88 0.17 -17.36
CA LYS A 25 5.18 1.50 -16.85
C LYS A 25 4.08 1.75 -15.83
N LYS A 26 4.45 1.83 -14.56
CA LYS A 26 3.53 2.27 -13.51
C LYS A 26 3.05 3.64 -13.95
N GLU A 27 1.75 3.76 -14.23
CA GLU A 27 1.16 5.03 -14.64
C GLU A 27 1.26 5.99 -13.46
N ASP A 28 1.66 7.24 -13.75
CA ASP A 28 1.68 8.29 -12.73
C ASP A 28 0.25 8.54 -12.26
N GLY A 29 0.04 8.64 -10.95
CA GLY A 29 -1.28 8.90 -10.38
C GLY A 29 -1.43 8.45 -8.94
N VAL A 30 -2.68 8.46 -8.50
CA VAL A 30 -3.09 7.98 -7.17
C VAL A 30 -3.25 6.46 -7.22
N VAL A 31 -2.64 5.78 -6.25
CA VAL A 31 -2.81 4.33 -6.07
C VAL A 31 -4.00 4.10 -5.15
N THR A 32 -5.06 3.52 -5.70
CA THR A 32 -6.28 3.27 -4.93
C THR A 32 -6.07 2.11 -3.94
N PRO A 33 -6.41 2.30 -2.66
CA PRO A 33 -6.38 1.20 -1.69
C PRO A 33 -7.41 0.13 -2.06
N VAL A 34 -7.09 -1.11 -1.70
CA VAL A 34 -7.95 -2.28 -1.89
C VAL A 34 -8.72 -2.53 -0.60
N THR A 35 -10.01 -2.81 -0.72
CA THR A 35 -10.82 -3.27 0.41
C THR A 35 -10.78 -4.80 0.43
N LEU A 36 -10.41 -5.38 1.55
CA LEU A 36 -10.48 -6.81 1.81
C LEU A 36 -11.95 -7.25 2.01
N ASP A 37 -12.18 -8.55 2.16
CA ASP A 37 -13.46 -9.00 2.67
C ASP A 37 -13.74 -8.43 4.08
N GLU A 38 -15.01 -8.37 4.48
CA GLU A 38 -15.44 -7.67 5.69
C GLU A 38 -14.70 -8.15 6.95
N THR A 39 -14.47 -9.46 7.07
CA THR A 39 -13.82 -10.05 8.24
C THR A 39 -12.35 -9.64 8.31
N ASN A 40 -11.62 -9.80 7.21
CA ASN A 40 -10.20 -9.43 7.15
C ASN A 40 -10.01 -7.93 7.26
N GLN A 41 -10.89 -7.11 6.68
CA GLN A 41 -10.86 -5.67 6.84
C GLN A 41 -11.01 -5.27 8.32
N GLN A 42 -11.97 -5.83 9.04
CA GLN A 42 -12.16 -5.58 10.46
C GLN A 42 -10.94 -6.01 11.31
N LEU A 43 -10.29 -7.11 10.95
CA LEU A 43 -9.08 -7.56 11.63
C LEU A 43 -7.91 -6.60 11.41
N VAL A 44 -7.73 -6.12 10.18
CA VAL A 44 -6.69 -5.11 9.87
C VAL A 44 -6.99 -3.79 10.57
N ASP A 45 -8.24 -3.33 10.56
CA ASP A 45 -8.67 -2.12 11.28
C ASP A 45 -8.39 -2.24 12.78
N ALA A 46 -8.69 -3.40 13.39
CA ALA A 46 -8.43 -3.66 14.78
C ALA A 46 -6.93 -3.71 15.11
N LEU A 47 -6.12 -4.28 14.21
CA LEU A 47 -4.68 -4.36 14.34
C LEU A 47 -4.06 -2.97 14.43
N PHE A 48 -4.43 -2.08 13.52
CA PHE A 48 -3.89 -0.72 13.44
C PHE A 48 -4.60 0.29 14.37
N SER A 49 -5.61 -0.15 15.13
CA SER A 49 -6.17 0.67 16.20
C SER A 49 -5.13 0.83 17.30
N VAL A 50 -4.78 2.04 17.57
CA VAL A 50 -3.61 2.65 18.22
C VAL A 50 -3.02 1.99 19.47
N SER A 51 -3.75 1.16 20.21
CA SER A 51 -3.31 0.65 21.53
C SER A 51 -2.48 -0.63 21.48
N ASN A 52 -2.36 -1.26 20.31
CA ASN A 52 -1.91 -2.64 20.21
C ASN A 52 -0.62 -2.82 19.40
N LEU A 53 0.00 -1.76 18.90
CA LEU A 53 1.20 -1.89 18.09
C LEU A 53 2.46 -1.78 18.96
N ASP A 54 3.36 -2.73 18.79
CA ASP A 54 4.73 -2.58 19.30
C ASP A 54 5.53 -1.75 18.30
N LEU A 55 5.68 -0.46 18.59
CA LEU A 55 6.44 0.47 17.75
C LEU A 55 7.95 0.44 18.04
N THR A 56 8.43 -0.49 18.87
CA THR A 56 9.84 -0.64 19.16
C THR A 56 10.60 -1.04 17.90
N GLY A 57 11.59 -0.26 17.51
CA GLY A 57 12.38 -0.50 16.29
C GLY A 57 11.84 0.13 15.02
N TYR A 58 10.68 0.80 15.09
CA TYR A 58 10.14 1.62 14.00
C TYR A 58 10.37 3.09 14.29
N ASN A 59 10.59 3.88 13.23
CA ASN A 59 10.82 5.31 13.33
C ASN A 59 9.53 6.07 13.00
N ASP A 60 9.28 7.17 13.69
CA ASP A 60 8.25 8.11 13.30
C ASP A 60 8.61 8.77 11.96
N SER A 61 7.58 9.17 11.23
CA SER A 61 7.73 9.82 9.90
C SER A 61 8.39 8.94 8.83
N GLU A 62 8.31 7.63 8.98
CA GLU A 62 8.66 6.64 7.96
C GLU A 62 7.44 5.84 7.50
N VAL A 63 7.53 5.27 6.30
CA VAL A 63 6.52 4.36 5.75
C VAL A 63 7.10 2.96 5.65
N TYR A 64 6.35 2.01 6.10
CA TYR A 64 6.70 0.59 6.08
C TYR A 64 5.78 -0.16 5.13
N VAL A 65 6.36 -1.09 4.37
CA VAL A 65 5.63 -1.95 3.44
C VAL A 65 5.74 -3.38 3.94
N MET A 66 4.61 -3.98 4.26
CA MET A 66 4.52 -5.37 4.68
C MET A 66 4.11 -6.23 3.49
N ASN A 67 4.90 -7.24 3.23
CA ASN A 67 4.75 -8.14 2.11
C ASN A 67 4.62 -9.62 2.52
N SER A 68 4.54 -9.88 3.82
CA SER A 68 4.44 -11.22 4.39
C SER A 68 3.70 -11.23 5.73
N ASN A 69 3.23 -12.41 6.14
CA ASN A 69 2.70 -12.61 7.49
C ASN A 69 3.78 -12.42 8.57
N ASP A 70 5.03 -12.71 8.25
CA ASP A 70 6.14 -12.52 9.19
C ASP A 70 6.33 -11.04 9.53
N ASP A 71 6.13 -10.12 8.57
CA ASP A 71 6.14 -8.68 8.81
C ASP A 71 5.02 -8.26 9.78
N LEU A 72 3.82 -8.85 9.61
CA LEU A 72 2.70 -8.62 10.54
C LEU A 72 3.03 -9.14 11.95
N TRP A 73 3.61 -10.34 12.05
CA TRP A 73 4.01 -10.89 13.35
C TRP A 73 5.06 -10.05 14.06
N GLN A 74 6.00 -9.46 13.31
CA GLN A 74 6.99 -8.55 13.90
C GLN A 74 6.35 -7.29 14.50
N LEU A 75 5.30 -6.75 13.85
CA LEU A 75 4.60 -5.56 14.34
C LEU A 75 3.75 -5.84 15.58
N VAL A 76 3.14 -7.01 15.67
CA VAL A 76 2.25 -7.35 16.79
C VAL A 76 2.94 -8.01 17.97
N GLY A 77 4.15 -8.53 17.74
CA GLY A 77 4.92 -9.21 18.80
C GLY A 77 4.17 -10.41 19.37
N ASP A 78 4.29 -10.60 20.69
CA ASP A 78 3.68 -11.72 21.44
C ASP A 78 2.19 -11.48 21.79
N MET A 79 1.53 -10.51 21.19
CA MET A 79 0.12 -10.25 21.46
C MET A 79 -0.75 -11.40 20.97
N ASN A 80 -1.70 -11.81 21.80
CA ASN A 80 -2.67 -12.86 21.46
C ASN A 80 -3.82 -12.26 20.60
N ILE A 81 -3.49 -11.94 19.35
CA ILE A 81 -4.45 -11.37 18.38
C ILE A 81 -4.59 -12.30 17.18
N ILE A 82 -5.72 -12.19 16.52
CA ILE A 82 -5.97 -12.89 15.26
C ILE A 82 -5.36 -12.05 14.14
N ILE A 83 -4.46 -12.65 13.36
CA ILE A 83 -3.84 -12.02 12.21
C ILE A 83 -4.81 -12.09 11.01
N PRO A 84 -5.03 -10.99 10.28
CA PRO A 84 -5.84 -11.01 9.06
C PRO A 84 -5.18 -11.86 7.98
N GLU A 85 -6.00 -12.54 7.17
CA GLU A 85 -5.53 -13.23 5.98
C GLU A 85 -5.42 -12.25 4.82
N VAL A 86 -4.19 -11.93 4.43
CA VAL A 86 -3.89 -11.06 3.29
C VAL A 86 -3.13 -11.85 2.24
N ASP A 87 -3.58 -11.79 0.99
CA ASP A 87 -2.88 -12.39 -0.15
C ASP A 87 -1.67 -11.53 -0.52
N PHE A 88 -0.56 -11.74 0.17
CA PHE A 88 0.69 -11.01 -0.04
C PHE A 88 1.38 -11.30 -1.38
N GLU A 89 0.88 -12.21 -2.21
CA GLU A 89 1.32 -12.32 -3.60
C GLU A 89 0.75 -11.19 -4.45
N LYS A 90 -0.45 -10.68 -4.10
CA LYS A 90 -1.17 -9.64 -4.84
C LYS A 90 -1.16 -8.28 -4.16
N TYR A 91 -1.06 -8.26 -2.83
CA TYR A 91 -1.26 -7.06 -2.04
C TYR A 91 -0.09 -6.80 -1.10
N SER A 92 0.02 -5.56 -0.69
CA SER A 92 0.91 -5.08 0.37
C SER A 92 0.09 -4.31 1.39
N ILE A 93 0.45 -4.40 2.68
CA ILE A 93 -0.01 -3.44 3.67
C ILE A 93 1.03 -2.34 3.77
N VAL A 94 0.60 -1.11 3.56
CA VAL A 94 1.42 0.09 3.74
C VAL A 94 0.98 0.77 5.03
N TRP A 95 1.90 1.07 5.92
CA TRP A 95 1.58 1.71 7.18
C TRP A 95 2.72 2.61 7.67
N GLY A 96 2.42 3.42 8.66
CA GLY A 96 3.38 4.25 9.35
C GLY A 96 2.69 5.02 10.47
N TYR A 97 3.45 5.85 11.17
CA TYR A 97 2.90 6.71 12.19
C TYR A 97 3.60 8.06 12.24
N VAL A 98 2.89 9.03 12.77
CA VAL A 98 3.40 10.37 13.02
C VAL A 98 3.21 10.70 14.49
N VAL A 99 4.26 11.13 15.15
CA VAL A 99 4.22 11.60 16.54
C VAL A 99 3.69 13.02 16.59
N VAL A 100 2.64 13.24 17.36
CA VAL A 100 2.01 14.55 17.51
C VAL A 100 1.99 15.00 18.98
N PRO A 101 2.07 16.33 19.25
CA PRO A 101 2.31 16.84 20.61
C PRO A 101 1.10 16.77 21.54
N HIS A 102 -0.11 16.58 21.01
CA HIS A 102 -1.32 16.43 21.83
C HIS A 102 -2.44 15.70 21.08
N THR A 103 -3.45 15.25 21.83
CA THR A 103 -4.52 14.38 21.31
C THR A 103 -5.47 15.07 20.32
N GLY A 104 -5.46 16.40 20.23
CA GLY A 104 -6.28 17.16 19.27
C GLY A 104 -5.81 17.06 17.81
N TYR A 105 -4.61 16.54 17.55
CA TYR A 105 -4.19 16.25 16.18
C TYR A 105 -4.85 14.94 15.71
N VAL A 106 -5.50 14.97 14.56
CA VAL A 106 -6.17 13.80 13.98
C VAL A 106 -5.75 13.57 12.54
N LEU A 107 -5.70 12.33 12.11
CA LEU A 107 -5.48 11.99 10.72
C LEU A 107 -6.70 12.49 9.92
N SER A 108 -6.47 13.36 8.95
CA SER A 108 -7.51 13.93 8.08
C SER A 108 -7.66 13.13 6.80
N SER A 109 -6.53 12.89 6.14
CA SER A 109 -6.50 12.08 4.93
C SER A 109 -5.16 11.38 4.76
N MET A 110 -5.15 10.35 3.93
CA MET A 110 -3.94 9.73 3.43
C MET A 110 -4.14 9.34 1.95
N GLU A 111 -3.10 9.51 1.17
CA GLU A 111 -3.09 9.19 -0.24
C GLU A 111 -1.73 8.64 -0.66
N LEU A 112 -1.73 7.48 -1.30
CA LEU A 112 -0.53 6.94 -1.94
C LEU A 112 -0.52 7.35 -3.40
N SER A 113 0.52 8.03 -3.82
CA SER A 113 0.73 8.45 -5.20
C SER A 113 1.99 7.80 -5.79
N VAL A 114 2.01 7.67 -7.11
CA VAL A 114 3.19 7.21 -7.86
C VAL A 114 3.51 8.20 -8.96
N SER A 115 4.78 8.56 -9.09
CA SER A 115 5.26 9.39 -10.19
C SER A 115 6.65 8.93 -10.61
N ASN A 116 6.82 8.69 -11.91
CA ASN A 116 8.06 8.15 -12.49
C ASN A 116 8.57 6.89 -11.76
N GLY A 117 7.66 6.03 -11.28
CA GLY A 117 7.96 4.81 -10.54
C GLY A 117 8.31 5.01 -9.07
N ASN A 118 8.32 6.24 -8.56
CA ASN A 118 8.56 6.53 -7.15
C ASN A 118 7.24 6.68 -6.41
N TYR A 119 7.09 5.98 -5.30
CA TYR A 119 5.91 6.05 -4.44
C TYR A 119 6.07 7.12 -3.38
N THR A 120 4.99 7.84 -3.13
CA THR A 120 4.91 8.83 -2.05
C THR A 120 3.59 8.67 -1.30
N MET A 121 3.65 8.46 0.01
CA MET A 121 2.50 8.50 0.91
C MET A 121 2.33 9.93 1.41
N ASN A 122 1.25 10.57 1.02
CA ASN A 122 0.86 11.90 1.49
C ASN A 122 -0.11 11.72 2.66
N VAL A 123 0.24 12.28 3.80
CA VAL A 123 -0.55 12.20 5.04
C VAL A 123 -0.89 13.61 5.48
N GLU A 124 -2.17 13.89 5.69
CA GLU A 124 -2.65 15.16 6.21
C GLU A 124 -3.10 14.99 7.65
N ILE A 125 -2.53 15.79 8.52
CA ILE A 125 -2.87 15.86 9.94
C ILE A 125 -3.63 17.15 10.20
N PHE A 126 -4.88 17.03 10.62
CA PHE A 126 -5.66 18.16 11.08
C PHE A 126 -5.25 18.53 12.51
N LYS A 127 -4.91 19.79 12.74
CA LYS A 127 -4.60 20.32 14.07
C LYS A 127 -5.87 20.91 14.68
N GLY A 128 -6.51 20.15 15.57
CA GLY A 128 -7.61 20.64 16.39
C GLY A 128 -7.11 21.62 17.46
N GLU A 129 -7.99 22.54 17.85
CA GLU A 129 -7.67 23.59 18.84
C GLU A 129 -7.49 23.04 20.26
N THR A 130 -8.17 21.96 20.58
CA THR A 130 -8.23 21.39 21.94
C THR A 130 -7.77 19.95 21.93
N GLY A 131 -7.00 19.59 22.95
CA GLY A 131 -6.55 18.21 23.20
C GLY A 131 -5.78 18.14 24.50
N PHE A 132 -5.72 16.94 25.08
CA PHE A 132 -4.86 16.72 26.23
C PHE A 132 -3.39 16.83 25.82
N GLN A 133 -2.58 17.50 26.62
CA GLN A 133 -1.14 17.63 26.45
C GLN A 133 -0.46 16.28 26.69
N ALA A 134 -0.54 15.41 25.69
CA ALA A 134 0.06 14.07 25.72
C ALA A 134 0.60 13.76 24.33
N ILE A 135 1.89 13.51 24.26
CA ILE A 135 2.52 12.99 23.03
C ILE A 135 1.78 11.72 22.64
N THR A 136 1.34 11.65 21.40
CA THR A 136 0.57 10.52 20.90
C THR A 136 0.96 10.20 19.44
N ASN A 137 0.74 8.96 19.04
CA ASN A 137 0.98 8.51 17.68
C ASN A 137 -0.32 8.58 16.86
N ARG A 138 -0.20 9.02 15.61
CA ARG A 138 -1.27 8.89 14.61
C ARG A 138 -0.81 7.88 13.60
N VAL A 139 -1.37 6.68 13.70
CA VAL A 139 -1.09 5.59 12.78
C VAL A 139 -1.94 5.78 11.53
N PHE A 140 -1.33 5.60 10.38
CA PHE A 140 -1.99 5.51 9.08
C PHE A 140 -1.65 4.17 8.43
N TRP A 141 -2.58 3.61 7.69
CA TRP A 141 -2.38 2.33 7.03
C TRP A 141 -3.38 2.12 5.89
N GLY A 142 -3.04 1.22 4.97
CA GLY A 142 -3.93 0.80 3.90
C GLY A 142 -3.41 -0.45 3.21
N VAL A 143 -4.32 -1.19 2.57
CA VAL A 143 -3.97 -2.32 1.71
C VAL A 143 -3.93 -1.81 0.27
N TYR A 144 -2.86 -2.12 -0.44
CA TYR A 144 -2.63 -1.66 -1.80
C TYR A 144 -2.25 -2.83 -2.71
N PRO A 145 -2.36 -2.70 -4.04
CA PRO A 145 -1.72 -3.63 -4.96
C PRO A 145 -0.24 -3.79 -4.61
N LYS A 146 0.32 -4.97 -4.87
CA LYS A 146 1.70 -5.32 -4.50
C LYS A 146 2.71 -4.22 -4.79
N ILE A 147 3.46 -3.83 -3.75
CA ILE A 147 4.50 -2.81 -3.78
C ILE A 147 5.79 -3.44 -3.23
N GLU A 148 6.86 -3.36 -3.98
CA GLU A 148 8.18 -3.85 -3.59
C GLU A 148 9.20 -2.73 -3.43
N GLU A 149 8.87 -1.54 -3.92
CA GLU A 149 9.71 -0.36 -3.86
C GLU A 149 9.49 0.42 -2.55
N PRO A 150 10.51 1.15 -2.10
CA PRO A 150 10.39 2.02 -0.94
C PRO A 150 9.40 3.16 -1.20
N ILE A 151 8.72 3.59 -0.15
CA ILE A 151 7.74 4.68 -0.19
C ILE A 151 8.29 5.86 0.60
N SER A 152 8.30 7.04 -0.02
CA SER A 152 8.60 8.29 0.67
C SER A 152 7.39 8.79 1.45
N LEU A 153 7.58 9.42 2.60
CA LEU A 153 6.51 10.05 3.38
C LEU A 153 6.54 11.56 3.20
N ASN A 154 5.36 12.12 2.98
CA ASN A 154 5.12 13.56 3.01
C ASN A 154 4.00 13.86 4.01
N VAL A 155 4.30 14.60 5.08
CA VAL A 155 3.33 14.96 6.11
C VAL A 155 3.02 16.44 6.01
N SER A 156 1.74 16.76 5.90
CA SER A 156 1.21 18.12 5.93
C SER A 156 0.30 18.33 7.13
N TYR A 157 0.33 19.55 7.69
CA TYR A 157 -0.53 19.92 8.80
C TYR A 157 -1.53 20.99 8.35
N ILE A 158 -2.82 20.69 8.53
CA ILE A 158 -3.92 21.58 8.18
C ILE A 158 -4.38 22.28 9.47
N TYR A 159 -4.55 23.58 9.39
CA TYR A 159 -5.07 24.42 10.46
C TYR A 159 -6.43 24.97 10.06
N VAL A 160 -7.39 25.04 10.97
CA VAL A 160 -8.57 25.88 10.78
C VAL A 160 -8.12 27.32 10.89
N ILE A 161 -8.29 28.06 9.80
CA ILE A 161 -8.19 29.54 9.84
C ILE A 161 -9.62 30.01 10.09
N GLU A 162 -9.90 30.50 11.31
CA GLU A 162 -11.16 31.18 11.62
C GLU A 162 -11.26 32.53 10.89
#